data_777a3061838e22d4830ca5a4d18022ce
#
_entry.id   777a3061838e22d4830ca5a4d18022ce
#
_cell.length_a   1.000
_cell.length_b   1.000
_cell.length_c   1.000
_cell.angle_alpha   90.00
_cell.angle_beta   90.00
_cell.angle_gamma   90.00
#
_symmetry.space_group_name_H-M   'P 1'
#
loop_
_entity.id
_entity.type
_entity.pdbx_description
1 polymer ?
#
loop_
_entity_poly.entity_id
_entity_poly.type
_entity_poly.pdbx_seq_one_letter_code
_entity_poly.pdbx_strand_id
1 'polypeptide(L)'
;MPIILIANPKGGVGKSTTATNLAGYFARRGHATMLGDLDRQQSAQAWLGIRPKVLPRIQSWDRSDDKVARPPKGITHVVLDTPAGLHGHALKDALKLADRVIIPVQPSLFDIYATQNFLSKLAERGVLKDDGRVGVLGMRVDVRTRAAEQLQRFVEQLEIPVLGFLRDTQNYVQLAAHGLTLWDVAPSRVERDLEQWGSVLEWVERGS
;
A
#
# COMPACT_ATOMS: atom_id res chain seq x y z
N MET A 1 -2.63 6.56 16.27
CA MET A 1 -2.42 5.22 15.65
C MET A 1 -2.81 5.36 14.18
N PRO A 2 -1.84 5.57 13.30
CA PRO A 2 -2.13 5.72 11.88
C PRO A 2 -2.65 4.41 11.27
N ILE A 3 -3.71 4.55 10.47
CA ILE A 3 -4.29 3.48 9.65
C ILE A 3 -4.03 3.84 8.19
N ILE A 4 -3.22 3.04 7.51
CA ILE A 4 -2.84 3.25 6.11
C ILE A 4 -3.60 2.24 5.24
N LEU A 5 -4.42 2.74 4.35
CA LEU A 5 -5.20 1.95 3.39
C LEU A 5 -4.48 1.89 2.05
N ILE A 6 -4.29 0.69 1.53
CA ILE A 6 -3.76 0.49 0.18
C ILE A 6 -4.91 0.13 -0.74
N ALA A 7 -5.30 1.03 -1.65
CA ALA A 7 -6.52 0.87 -2.43
C ALA A 7 -6.33 1.21 -3.91
N ASN A 8 -6.80 0.32 -4.78
CA ASN A 8 -6.98 0.54 -6.21
C ASN A 8 -7.97 -0.52 -6.74
N PRO A 9 -8.93 -0.17 -7.60
CA PRO A 9 -9.91 -1.12 -8.13
C PRO A 9 -9.29 -2.20 -9.03
N LYS A 10 -8.10 -1.96 -9.59
CA LYS A 10 -7.41 -2.93 -10.47
C LYS A 10 -6.74 -4.05 -9.67
N GLY A 11 -6.80 -5.26 -10.24
CA GLY A 11 -6.01 -6.39 -9.78
C GLY A 11 -4.55 -6.28 -10.25
N GLY A 12 -3.62 -6.84 -9.47
CA GLY A 12 -2.20 -6.95 -9.86
C GLY A 12 -1.36 -5.67 -9.78
N VAL A 13 -1.92 -4.54 -9.38
CA VAL A 13 -1.20 -3.24 -9.33
C VAL A 13 -0.19 -3.10 -8.21
N GLY A 14 -0.02 -4.12 -7.35
CA GLY A 14 0.96 -4.11 -6.27
C GLY A 14 0.42 -3.72 -4.89
N LYS A 15 -0.89 -3.81 -4.65
CA LYS A 15 -1.50 -3.49 -3.34
C LYS A 15 -0.90 -4.32 -2.21
N SER A 16 -0.94 -5.64 -2.31
CA SER A 16 -0.40 -6.54 -1.28
C SER A 16 1.12 -6.39 -1.12
N THR A 17 1.85 -6.14 -2.21
CA THR A 17 3.29 -5.83 -2.16
C THR A 17 3.55 -4.56 -1.35
N THR A 18 2.78 -3.50 -1.60
CA THR A 18 2.89 -2.25 -0.85
C THR A 18 2.51 -2.45 0.62
N ALA A 19 1.39 -3.14 0.88
CA ALA A 19 0.89 -3.37 2.23
C ALA A 19 1.87 -4.20 3.09
N THR A 20 2.39 -5.31 2.55
CA THR A 20 3.33 -6.17 3.28
C THR A 20 4.65 -5.47 3.56
N ASN A 21 5.22 -4.74 2.57
CA ASN A 21 6.46 -3.99 2.79
C ASN A 21 6.28 -2.87 3.80
N LEU A 22 5.18 -2.12 3.75
CA LEU A 22 4.93 -1.05 4.73
C LEU A 22 4.73 -1.61 6.14
N ALA A 23 4.00 -2.72 6.29
CA ALA A 23 3.86 -3.40 7.58
C ALA A 23 5.20 -3.93 8.10
N GLY A 24 6.05 -4.49 7.21
CA GLY A 24 7.40 -4.92 7.55
C GLY A 24 8.28 -3.77 8.02
N TYR A 25 8.19 -2.61 7.37
CA TYR A 25 8.89 -1.40 7.78
C TYR A 25 8.55 -1.01 9.21
N PHE A 26 7.27 -0.83 9.52
CA PHE A 26 6.85 -0.44 10.86
C PHE A 26 7.26 -1.46 11.93
N ALA A 27 7.11 -2.75 11.64
CA ALA A 27 7.53 -3.80 12.55
C ALA A 27 9.05 -3.76 12.84
N ARG A 28 9.87 -3.52 11.80
CA ARG A 28 11.34 -3.39 11.95
C ARG A 28 11.75 -2.13 12.72
N ARG A 29 10.92 -1.09 12.70
CA ARG A 29 11.09 0.13 13.52
C ARG A 29 10.64 -0.05 14.98
N GLY A 30 10.17 -1.25 15.33
CA GLY A 30 9.72 -1.58 16.69
C GLY A 30 8.27 -1.20 16.99
N HIS A 31 7.48 -0.82 15.99
CA HIS A 31 6.07 -0.53 16.18
C HIS A 31 5.24 -1.80 16.33
N ALA A 32 4.25 -1.76 17.21
CA ALA A 32 3.24 -2.81 17.31
C ALA A 32 2.31 -2.73 16.09
N THR A 33 2.63 -3.51 15.06
CA THR A 33 2.06 -3.41 13.72
C THR A 33 1.01 -4.48 13.47
N MET A 34 -0.08 -4.08 12.82
CA MET A 34 -1.14 -4.97 12.36
C MET A 34 -1.31 -4.84 10.84
N LEU A 35 -1.48 -5.96 10.16
CA LEU A 35 -1.80 -6.04 8.74
C LEU A 35 -3.19 -6.66 8.59
N GLY A 36 -4.14 -5.86 8.09
CA GLY A 36 -5.48 -6.31 7.76
C GLY A 36 -5.59 -6.62 6.27
N ASP A 37 -6.27 -7.72 5.96
CA ASP A 37 -6.56 -8.13 4.60
C ASP A 37 -8.08 -8.08 4.38
N LEU A 38 -8.53 -7.12 3.57
CA LEU A 38 -9.94 -6.97 3.23
C LEU A 38 -10.30 -7.78 1.96
N ASP A 39 -9.33 -8.47 1.35
CA ASP A 39 -9.53 -9.32 0.19
C ASP A 39 -9.99 -10.72 0.60
N ARG A 40 -10.98 -11.27 -0.10
CA ARG A 40 -11.40 -12.67 0.08
C ARG A 40 -10.32 -13.67 -0.30
N GLN A 41 -9.38 -13.27 -1.17
CA GLN A 41 -8.21 -14.07 -1.55
C GLN A 41 -7.18 -14.18 -0.42
N GLN A 42 -7.23 -13.30 0.56
CA GLN A 42 -6.38 -13.29 1.74
C GLN A 42 -4.88 -13.39 1.44
N SER A 43 -4.41 -12.69 0.41
CA SER A 43 -3.00 -12.73 -0.02
C SER A 43 -2.04 -12.24 1.06
N ALA A 44 -2.39 -11.15 1.76
CA ALA A 44 -1.59 -10.62 2.86
C ALA A 44 -1.63 -11.55 4.08
N GLN A 45 -2.76 -12.20 4.33
CA GLN A 45 -2.92 -13.21 5.39
C GLN A 45 -2.07 -14.46 5.11
N ALA A 46 -2.11 -14.98 3.88
CA ALA A 46 -1.27 -16.10 3.45
C ALA A 46 0.22 -15.78 3.63
N TRP A 47 0.64 -14.57 3.24
CA TRP A 47 2.00 -14.10 3.43
C TRP A 47 2.39 -14.03 4.91
N LEU A 48 1.51 -13.56 5.81
CA LEU A 48 1.75 -13.58 7.26
C LEU A 48 1.96 -15.00 7.78
N GLY A 49 1.25 -15.98 7.22
CA GLY A 49 1.37 -17.39 7.61
C GLY A 49 2.75 -18.00 7.35
N ILE A 50 3.47 -17.50 6.35
CA ILE A 50 4.83 -17.97 6.01
C ILE A 50 5.94 -17.07 6.57
N ARG A 51 5.59 -15.94 7.24
CA ARG A 51 6.59 -15.04 7.80
C ARG A 51 7.40 -15.71 8.90
N PRO A 52 8.76 -15.68 8.85
CA PRO A 52 9.62 -16.32 9.85
C PRO A 52 9.38 -15.73 11.26
N LYS A 53 9.20 -16.62 12.24
CA LYS A 53 8.92 -16.23 13.65
C LYS A 53 10.06 -15.47 14.35
N VAL A 54 11.27 -15.55 13.80
CA VAL A 54 12.44 -14.81 14.31
C VAL A 54 12.42 -13.33 13.95
N LEU A 55 11.58 -12.93 13.02
CA LEU A 55 11.42 -11.53 12.61
C LEU A 55 10.42 -10.80 13.52
N PRO A 56 10.48 -9.46 13.57
CA PRO A 56 9.49 -8.67 14.28
C PRO A 56 8.07 -9.06 13.86
N ARG A 57 7.23 -9.28 14.89
CA ARG A 57 5.87 -9.77 14.69
C ARG A 57 5.01 -8.70 14.02
N ILE A 58 4.25 -9.12 13.02
CA ILE A 58 3.13 -8.38 12.44
C ILE A 58 1.88 -9.16 12.82
N GLN A 59 0.90 -8.50 13.45
CA GLN A 59 -0.33 -9.14 13.84
C GLN A 59 -1.30 -9.16 12.67
N SER A 60 -2.03 -10.27 12.53
CA SER A 60 -3.14 -10.34 11.58
C SER A 60 -4.36 -9.61 12.13
N TRP A 61 -5.11 -8.95 11.26
CA TRP A 61 -6.43 -8.44 11.60
C TRP A 61 -7.48 -9.38 11.02
N ASP A 62 -7.97 -10.27 11.88
CA ASP A 62 -9.02 -11.20 11.50
C ASP A 62 -10.37 -10.48 11.48
N ARG A 63 -11.03 -10.53 10.35
CA ARG A 63 -12.45 -10.13 10.24
C ARG A 63 -13.30 -11.29 10.70
N SER A 64 -13.71 -11.27 11.94
CA SER A 64 -14.70 -12.25 12.44
C SER A 64 -16.13 -11.93 11.99
N ASP A 65 -16.41 -10.66 11.65
CA ASP A 65 -17.72 -10.19 11.18
C ASP A 65 -17.52 -9.11 10.11
N ASP A 66 -18.54 -8.85 9.28
CA ASP A 66 -18.53 -7.86 8.18
C ASP A 66 -18.27 -6.39 8.61
N LYS A 67 -17.99 -6.16 9.88
CA LYS A 67 -17.62 -4.86 10.43
C LYS A 67 -16.11 -4.79 10.64
N VAL A 68 -15.50 -3.72 10.16
CA VAL A 68 -14.10 -3.41 10.46
C VAL A 68 -14.01 -3.08 11.95
N ALA A 69 -13.60 -4.05 12.76
CA ALA A 69 -13.44 -3.89 14.20
C ALA A 69 -12.31 -2.88 14.49
N ARG A 70 -12.38 -2.21 15.65
CA ARG A 70 -11.25 -1.38 16.10
C ARG A 70 -10.06 -2.29 16.43
N PRO A 71 -8.82 -1.87 16.07
CA PRO A 71 -7.63 -2.62 16.45
C PRO A 71 -7.55 -2.84 17.97
N PRO A 72 -6.99 -3.96 18.42
CA PRO A 72 -6.76 -4.23 19.84
C PRO A 72 -5.92 -3.15 20.51
N LYS A 73 -6.09 -3.00 21.84
CA LYS A 73 -5.23 -2.11 22.64
C LYS A 73 -3.76 -2.52 22.47
N GLY A 74 -2.89 -1.52 22.33
CA GLY A 74 -1.45 -1.73 22.17
C GLY A 74 -0.94 -1.75 20.74
N ILE A 75 -1.81 -1.82 19.73
CA ILE A 75 -1.43 -1.62 18.33
C ILE A 75 -1.15 -0.15 18.10
N THR A 76 -0.03 0.15 17.44
CA THR A 76 0.41 1.51 17.13
C THR A 76 0.29 1.87 15.65
N HIS A 77 0.37 0.89 14.74
CA HIS A 77 0.28 1.09 13.29
C HIS A 77 -0.56 0.00 12.65
N VAL A 78 -1.40 0.39 11.70
CA VAL A 78 -2.25 -0.53 10.94
C VAL A 78 -2.07 -0.28 9.45
N VAL A 79 -1.86 -1.35 8.69
CA VAL A 79 -1.89 -1.33 7.23
C VAL A 79 -3.03 -2.21 6.75
N LEU A 80 -3.85 -1.69 5.84
CA LEU A 80 -5.01 -2.39 5.26
C LEU A 80 -4.77 -2.67 3.79
N ASP A 81 -4.67 -3.94 3.43
CA ASP A 81 -4.71 -4.39 2.03
C ASP A 81 -6.16 -4.52 1.58
N THR A 82 -6.45 -4.14 0.33
CA THR A 82 -7.81 -4.19 -0.20
C THR A 82 -7.94 -5.07 -1.43
N PRO A 83 -9.13 -5.67 -1.64
CA PRO A 83 -9.39 -6.44 -2.84
C PRO A 83 -9.38 -5.59 -4.11
N ALA A 84 -9.15 -6.25 -5.25
CA ALA A 84 -9.52 -5.69 -6.53
C ALA A 84 -11.03 -5.45 -6.57
N GLY A 85 -11.43 -4.29 -7.11
CA GLY A 85 -12.86 -3.97 -7.22
C GLY A 85 -13.54 -3.54 -5.93
N LEU A 86 -12.79 -3.12 -4.89
CA LEU A 86 -13.41 -2.55 -3.69
C LEU A 86 -14.27 -1.33 -4.07
N HIS A 87 -15.56 -1.39 -3.76
CA HIS A 87 -16.54 -0.35 -4.11
C HIS A 87 -17.67 -0.26 -3.08
N GLY A 88 -18.62 0.66 -3.30
CA GLY A 88 -19.84 0.77 -2.50
C GLY A 88 -19.57 1.10 -1.03
N HIS A 89 -20.29 0.40 -0.14
CA HIS A 89 -20.21 0.61 1.31
C HIS A 89 -18.87 0.15 1.89
N ALA A 90 -18.32 -0.97 1.41
CA ALA A 90 -17.05 -1.49 1.89
C ALA A 90 -15.89 -0.49 1.66
N LEU A 91 -15.83 0.15 0.48
CA LEU A 91 -14.87 1.22 0.23
C LEU A 91 -15.12 2.42 1.15
N LYS A 92 -16.39 2.84 1.33
CA LYS A 92 -16.74 3.97 2.20
C LYS A 92 -16.30 3.72 3.63
N ASP A 93 -16.50 2.51 4.14
CA ASP A 93 -16.16 2.16 5.52
C ASP A 93 -14.64 2.05 5.71
N ALA A 94 -13.92 1.47 4.75
CA ALA A 94 -12.46 1.45 4.76
C ALA A 94 -11.85 2.88 4.73
N LEU A 95 -12.39 3.75 3.88
CA LEU A 95 -11.95 5.15 3.78
C LEU A 95 -12.23 5.96 5.06
N LYS A 96 -13.32 5.68 5.80
CA LYS A 96 -13.60 6.36 7.08
C LYS A 96 -12.58 6.02 8.17
N LEU A 97 -11.99 4.84 8.10
CA LEU A 97 -11.01 4.38 9.09
C LEU A 97 -9.60 4.86 8.78
N ALA A 98 -9.29 5.05 7.50
CA ALA A 98 -7.95 5.35 7.07
C ALA A 98 -7.55 6.80 7.37
N ASP A 99 -6.37 6.99 7.96
CA ASP A 99 -5.74 8.29 8.09
C ASP A 99 -4.97 8.65 6.81
N ARG A 100 -4.46 7.64 6.10
CA ARG A 100 -3.74 7.76 4.83
C ARG A 100 -4.24 6.73 3.83
N VAL A 101 -4.25 7.09 2.55
CA VAL A 101 -4.62 6.21 1.45
C VAL A 101 -3.51 6.21 0.40
N ILE A 102 -2.90 5.07 0.15
CA ILE A 102 -1.92 4.89 -0.94
C ILE A 102 -2.62 4.21 -2.12
N ILE A 103 -2.48 4.80 -3.29
CA ILE A 103 -3.04 4.29 -4.55
C ILE A 103 -1.89 3.81 -5.44
N PRO A 104 -1.55 2.51 -5.42
CA PRO A 104 -0.57 1.96 -6.34
C PRO A 104 -1.13 1.92 -7.76
N VAL A 105 -0.31 2.31 -8.74
CA VAL A 105 -0.66 2.33 -10.17
C VAL A 105 0.50 1.83 -11.02
N GLN A 106 0.23 1.00 -12.03
CA GLN A 106 1.26 0.55 -12.98
C GLN A 106 1.30 1.42 -14.24
N PRO A 107 2.45 1.47 -14.95
CA PRO A 107 2.62 2.21 -16.20
C PRO A 107 1.92 1.50 -17.36
N SER A 108 0.59 1.42 -17.32
CA SER A 108 -0.25 0.89 -18.39
C SER A 108 -1.46 1.80 -18.61
N LEU A 109 -1.85 1.97 -19.85
CA LEU A 109 -2.98 2.82 -20.22
C LEU A 109 -4.26 2.44 -19.46
N PHE A 110 -4.54 1.14 -19.34
CA PHE A 110 -5.73 0.65 -18.65
C PHE A 110 -5.69 0.86 -17.14
N ASP A 111 -4.50 0.78 -16.53
CA ASP A 111 -4.33 1.05 -15.10
C ASP A 111 -4.46 2.54 -14.80
N ILE A 112 -3.90 3.40 -15.67
CA ILE A 112 -4.04 4.86 -15.60
C ILE A 112 -5.52 5.26 -15.66
N TYR A 113 -6.28 4.78 -16.66
CA TYR A 113 -7.70 5.09 -16.76
C TYR A 113 -8.52 4.58 -15.58
N ALA A 114 -8.25 3.37 -15.11
CA ALA A 114 -8.95 2.83 -13.94
C ALA A 114 -8.65 3.65 -12.68
N THR A 115 -7.39 4.08 -12.51
CA THR A 115 -6.98 4.93 -11.40
C THR A 115 -7.60 6.32 -11.49
N GLN A 116 -7.65 6.93 -12.67
CA GLN A 116 -8.32 8.21 -12.89
C GLN A 116 -9.81 8.16 -12.50
N ASN A 117 -10.53 7.14 -12.97
CA ASN A 117 -11.92 6.92 -12.60
C ASN A 117 -12.10 6.69 -11.09
N PHE A 118 -11.14 6.03 -10.46
CA PHE A 118 -11.16 5.82 -9.00
C PHE A 118 -10.97 7.12 -8.25
N LEU A 119 -9.99 7.94 -8.65
CA LEU A 119 -9.74 9.26 -8.06
C LEU A 119 -10.95 10.18 -8.21
N SER A 120 -11.62 10.20 -9.37
CA SER A 120 -12.86 10.96 -9.56
C SER A 120 -13.94 10.56 -8.55
N LYS A 121 -14.12 9.25 -8.31
CA LYS A 121 -15.05 8.76 -7.29
C LYS A 121 -14.66 9.14 -5.86
N LEU A 122 -13.37 9.22 -5.56
CA LEU A 122 -12.88 9.71 -4.26
C LEU A 122 -13.14 11.22 -4.11
N ALA A 123 -12.94 11.99 -5.18
CA ALA A 123 -13.25 13.41 -5.22
C ALA A 123 -14.74 13.69 -4.98
N GLU A 124 -15.63 13.00 -5.68
CA GLU A 124 -17.09 13.08 -5.51
C GLU A 124 -17.52 12.80 -4.06
N ARG A 125 -16.80 11.93 -3.37
CA ARG A 125 -17.03 11.59 -1.96
C ARG A 125 -16.37 12.54 -0.97
N GLY A 126 -15.66 13.55 -1.46
CA GLY A 126 -14.95 14.53 -0.65
C GLY A 126 -13.68 14.02 0.01
N VAL A 127 -13.19 12.82 -0.36
CA VAL A 127 -12.00 12.21 0.25
C VAL A 127 -10.72 12.96 -0.12
N LEU A 128 -10.67 13.61 -1.30
CA LEU A 128 -9.52 14.37 -1.78
C LEU A 128 -9.47 15.82 -1.22
N LYS A 129 -10.46 16.24 -0.42
CA LYS A 129 -10.50 17.59 0.17
C LYS A 129 -9.50 17.78 1.31
N ASP A 130 -9.09 16.67 1.96
CA ASP A 130 -8.07 16.71 3.01
C ASP A 130 -6.70 16.69 2.34
N ASP A 131 -6.03 17.85 2.30
CA ASP A 131 -4.71 18.01 1.69
C ASP A 131 -3.71 17.00 2.24
N GLY A 132 -3.24 16.15 1.34
CA GLY A 132 -2.19 15.18 1.64
C GLY A 132 -2.63 13.86 2.27
N ARG A 133 -3.93 13.56 2.41
CA ARG A 133 -4.43 12.27 2.91
C ARG A 133 -4.29 11.13 1.90
N VAL A 134 -4.38 11.44 0.62
CA VAL A 134 -4.31 10.48 -0.49
C VAL A 134 -3.02 10.71 -1.27
N GLY A 135 -2.29 9.63 -1.58
CA GLY A 135 -1.09 9.69 -2.42
C GLY A 135 -1.05 8.59 -3.45
N VAL A 136 -0.45 8.86 -4.61
CA VAL A 136 -0.26 7.90 -5.70
C VAL A 136 1.16 7.35 -5.67
N LEU A 137 1.29 6.03 -5.86
CA LEU A 137 2.56 5.32 -5.91
C LEU A 137 2.69 4.57 -7.23
N GLY A 138 3.67 4.93 -8.06
CA GLY A 138 3.99 4.20 -9.27
C GLY A 138 4.62 2.85 -8.95
N MET A 139 4.11 1.77 -9.55
CA MET A 139 4.56 0.40 -9.32
C MET A 139 5.11 -0.22 -10.60
N ARG A 140 6.17 -1.03 -10.49
CA ARG A 140 6.83 -1.70 -11.63
C ARG A 140 7.21 -0.75 -12.76
N VAL A 141 7.81 0.38 -12.39
CA VAL A 141 8.17 1.43 -13.34
C VAL A 141 9.58 1.19 -13.90
N ASP A 142 9.68 0.93 -15.19
CA ASP A 142 10.95 1.07 -15.94
C ASP A 142 10.96 2.45 -16.59
N VAL A 143 11.72 3.35 -16.02
CA VAL A 143 11.80 4.78 -16.43
C VAL A 143 12.23 4.99 -17.89
N ARG A 144 12.78 3.95 -18.54
CA ARG A 144 13.21 4.00 -19.95
C ARG A 144 12.07 3.76 -20.95
N THR A 145 10.85 3.48 -20.45
CA THR A 145 9.72 3.09 -21.31
C THR A 145 8.76 4.25 -21.56
N ARG A 146 8.13 4.24 -22.73
CA ARG A 146 7.02 5.18 -23.04
C ARG A 146 5.85 5.07 -22.08
N ALA A 147 5.62 3.87 -21.53
CA ALA A 147 4.58 3.64 -20.55
C ALA A 147 4.88 4.37 -19.23
N ALA A 148 6.14 4.43 -18.81
CA ALA A 148 6.57 5.22 -17.66
C ALA A 148 6.38 6.73 -17.90
N GLU A 149 6.71 7.22 -19.12
CA GLU A 149 6.46 8.62 -19.50
C GLU A 149 4.95 8.97 -19.46
N GLN A 150 4.09 8.06 -19.90
CA GLN A 150 2.65 8.25 -19.84
C GLN A 150 2.15 8.32 -18.38
N LEU A 151 2.66 7.43 -17.52
CA LEU A 151 2.35 7.46 -16.09
C LEU A 151 2.83 8.77 -15.46
N GLN A 152 4.05 9.20 -15.78
CA GLN A 152 4.62 10.46 -15.30
C GLN A 152 3.71 11.65 -15.64
N ARG A 153 3.32 11.78 -16.91
CA ARG A 153 2.41 12.83 -17.38
C ARG A 153 1.05 12.79 -16.68
N PHE A 154 0.54 11.58 -16.42
CA PHE A 154 -0.72 11.41 -15.70
C PHE A 154 -0.61 11.94 -14.27
N VAL A 155 0.41 11.51 -13.52
CA VAL A 155 0.55 11.91 -12.12
C VAL A 155 0.90 13.39 -11.94
N GLU A 156 1.58 14.01 -12.90
CA GLU A 156 1.86 15.45 -12.92
C GLU A 156 0.61 16.32 -13.06
N GLN A 157 -0.48 15.75 -13.58
CA GLN A 157 -1.77 16.44 -13.70
C GLN A 157 -2.65 16.28 -12.46
N LEU A 158 -2.22 15.45 -11.50
CA LEU A 158 -2.98 15.21 -10.27
C LEU A 158 -2.67 16.30 -9.23
N GLU A 159 -3.70 16.79 -8.57
CA GLU A 159 -3.60 17.74 -7.45
C GLU A 159 -3.40 17.00 -6.10
N ILE A 160 -2.79 15.82 -6.12
CA ILE A 160 -2.53 14.99 -4.94
C ILE A 160 -1.07 14.53 -4.93
N PRO A 161 -0.49 14.25 -3.75
CA PRO A 161 0.88 13.79 -3.61
C PRO A 161 1.24 12.58 -4.47
N VAL A 162 2.36 12.68 -5.19
CA VAL A 162 3.02 11.57 -5.86
C VAL A 162 4.13 11.06 -4.94
N LEU A 163 3.96 9.84 -4.44
CA LEU A 163 4.83 9.25 -3.40
C LEU A 163 6.14 8.69 -3.97
N GLY A 164 6.24 8.61 -5.30
CA GLY A 164 7.41 8.11 -6.00
C GLY A 164 7.07 6.96 -6.95
N PHE A 165 8.13 6.35 -7.48
CA PHE A 165 8.05 5.27 -8.46
C PHE A 165 8.92 4.11 -8.02
N LEU A 166 8.31 2.97 -7.74
CA LEU A 166 9.01 1.73 -7.42
C LEU A 166 9.31 0.96 -8.72
N ARG A 167 10.55 0.61 -8.92
CA ARG A 167 11.01 -0.10 -10.11
C ARG A 167 10.44 -1.52 -10.24
N ASP A 168 10.42 -2.06 -11.43
CA ASP A 168 10.18 -3.48 -11.65
C ASP A 168 11.43 -4.27 -11.26
N THR A 169 11.31 -5.09 -10.23
CA THR A 169 12.40 -5.91 -9.71
C THR A 169 11.90 -7.23 -9.15
N GLN A 170 12.68 -8.29 -9.30
CA GLN A 170 12.39 -9.60 -8.74
C GLN A 170 12.54 -9.64 -7.21
N ASN A 171 13.17 -8.64 -6.59
CA ASN A 171 13.33 -8.60 -5.13
C ASN A 171 11.99 -8.72 -4.39
N TYR A 172 10.97 -7.99 -4.83
CA TYR A 172 9.64 -8.08 -4.21
C TYR A 172 9.05 -9.49 -4.29
N VAL A 173 9.17 -10.15 -5.44
CA VAL A 173 8.63 -11.49 -5.66
C VAL A 173 9.38 -12.52 -4.82
N GLN A 174 10.71 -12.50 -4.85
CA GLN A 174 11.56 -13.44 -4.13
C GLN A 174 11.41 -13.28 -2.61
N LEU A 175 11.38 -12.06 -2.10
CA LEU A 175 11.21 -11.81 -0.68
C LEU A 175 9.81 -12.20 -0.20
N ALA A 176 8.77 -11.85 -0.94
CA ALA A 176 7.40 -12.21 -0.59
C ALA A 176 7.20 -13.73 -0.52
N ALA A 177 7.81 -14.51 -1.42
CA ALA A 177 7.75 -15.97 -1.41
C ALA A 177 8.31 -16.61 -0.13
N HIS A 178 9.10 -15.87 0.64
CA HIS A 178 9.68 -16.32 1.91
C HIS A 178 9.11 -15.60 3.14
N GLY A 179 8.02 -14.86 2.99
CA GLY A 179 7.43 -14.05 4.07
C GLY A 179 8.30 -12.88 4.51
N LEU A 180 9.21 -12.43 3.63
CA LEU A 180 10.15 -11.34 3.87
C LEU A 180 9.71 -10.06 3.18
N THR A 181 10.25 -8.93 3.66
CA THR A 181 10.17 -7.62 3.06
C THR A 181 11.57 -7.08 2.74
N LEU A 182 11.65 -5.94 2.06
CA LEU A 182 12.93 -5.26 1.82
C LEU A 182 13.69 -4.96 3.12
N TRP A 183 12.97 -4.75 4.21
CA TRP A 183 13.52 -4.40 5.53
C TRP A 183 14.09 -5.60 6.31
N ASP A 184 13.83 -6.82 5.83
CA ASP A 184 14.22 -8.05 6.51
C ASP A 184 15.56 -8.62 6.01
N VAL A 185 16.16 -7.99 5.01
CA VAL A 185 17.44 -8.40 4.40
C VAL A 185 18.51 -7.32 4.54
N ALA A 186 19.77 -7.67 4.27
CA ALA A 186 20.86 -6.69 4.29
C ALA A 186 20.60 -5.55 3.30
N PRO A 187 20.70 -4.28 3.70
CA PRO A 187 20.41 -3.12 2.85
C PRO A 187 21.17 -3.13 1.51
N SER A 188 22.41 -3.58 1.49
CA SER A 188 23.22 -3.67 0.28
C SER A 188 22.64 -4.54 -0.83
N ARG A 189 21.74 -5.48 -0.49
CA ARG A 189 21.06 -6.34 -1.48
C ARG A 189 19.90 -5.64 -2.18
N VAL A 190 19.32 -4.62 -1.56
CA VAL A 190 18.07 -3.97 -1.97
C VAL A 190 18.16 -2.44 -1.91
N GLU A 191 19.38 -1.90 -1.92
CA GLU A 191 19.69 -0.48 -1.72
C GLU A 191 18.82 0.45 -2.57
N ARG A 192 18.80 0.21 -3.90
CA ARG A 192 17.99 0.99 -4.84
C ARG A 192 16.49 0.90 -4.58
N ASP A 193 16.03 -0.23 -4.06
CA ASP A 193 14.62 -0.41 -3.73
C ASP A 193 14.28 0.38 -2.45
N LEU A 194 15.17 0.37 -1.45
CA LEU A 194 15.02 1.14 -0.22
C LEU A 194 15.03 2.65 -0.47
N GLU A 195 15.92 3.14 -1.35
CA GLU A 195 15.96 4.54 -1.75
C GLU A 195 14.62 5.02 -2.30
N GLN A 196 13.96 4.21 -3.14
CA GLN A 196 12.67 4.55 -3.73
C GLN A 196 11.52 4.60 -2.71
N TRP A 197 11.66 3.93 -1.57
CA TRP A 197 10.69 4.01 -0.49
C TRP A 197 10.80 5.29 0.35
N GLY A 198 11.91 6.02 0.27
CA GLY A 198 12.18 7.17 1.13
C GLY A 198 11.01 8.15 1.20
N SER A 199 10.52 8.65 0.05
CA SER A 199 9.40 9.60 -0.01
C SER A 199 8.06 9.00 0.45
N VAL A 200 7.84 7.69 0.23
CA VAL A 200 6.64 7.01 0.76
C VAL A 200 6.65 7.03 2.28
N LEU A 201 7.80 6.68 2.87
CA LEU A 201 7.97 6.61 4.33
C LEU A 201 7.85 7.98 4.98
N GLU A 202 8.52 8.99 4.44
CA GLU A 202 8.37 10.37 4.91
C GLU A 202 6.91 10.82 4.88
N TRP A 203 6.18 10.48 3.82
CA TRP A 203 4.79 10.88 3.71
C TRP A 203 3.88 10.16 4.72
N VAL A 204 4.06 8.87 4.95
CA VAL A 204 3.25 8.13 5.94
C VAL A 204 3.56 8.55 7.37
N GLU A 205 4.82 8.94 7.67
CA GLU A 205 5.25 9.38 9.01
C GLU A 205 4.82 10.81 9.35
N ARG A 206 4.68 11.72 8.37
CA ARG A 206 4.24 13.13 8.60
C ARG A 206 2.85 13.28 9.20
N GLY A 207 2.06 12.24 9.32
CA GLY A 207 0.70 12.25 9.86
C GLY A 207 0.53 11.38 11.11
N SER A 208 1.63 10.96 11.71
CA SER A 208 1.66 10.04 12.85
C SER A 208 1.80 10.78 14.18
#